data_d73727935e45132f277f3eeb5ee74455
#
_entry.id   d73727935e45132f277f3eeb5ee74455
#
_cell.length_a   1.000
_cell.length_b   1.000
_cell.length_c   1.000
_cell.angle_alpha   90.00
_cell.angle_beta   90.00
_cell.angle_gamma   90.00
#
_symmetry.space_group_name_H-M   'P 1'
#
loop_
_entity.id
_entity.type
_entity.pdbx_description
1 polymer ?
#
loop_
_entity_poly.entity_id
_entity_poly.type
_entity_poly.pdbx_seq_one_letter_code
_entity_poly.pdbx_strand_id
1 'polypeptide(L)'
;MRSLTSARRLSVGFAAVVMFALVIGGAAAVDAKRPPKPPPTPSPAPTAPSDSGSATVVIAPTGTLEPSGEYANVDVTATCPVGWTFSSGWIYVLHGNLGGSGTFSGSCTGTPQVAHARVVNGNRFTLGDGTATAYLNIARNGQQVQVSSTRTIRLEPGVTARIADQGQLTGTSGGGVALALAVACPIGASGAQSSVTVTQGSALGRAFFTPTCDRFSHTVVLSMSASQGTFHTGAAVGDAAVAVTWNGGTFSGVDSRSITILESSTGDTTPPTTPAGLSANVFGDGETWLSWGASSDNATPTGVIVYEVFLNGQFDQGISGGYTQAILYAEMGRLNTIDVIAVDGAGNRSAPASVTVDLRF
;
A
#
# COMPACT_ATOMS: atom_id res chain seq x y z
N MET A 1 35.62 36.25 -0.43
CA MET A 1 36.06 36.59 0.95
C MET A 1 34.85 36.63 1.87
N ARG A 2 34.94 35.92 2.95
CA ARG A 2 34.12 35.73 4.15
C ARG A 2 33.22 34.48 4.15
N SER A 3 33.83 33.46 4.73
CA SER A 3 33.34 32.36 5.50
C SER A 3 32.45 32.81 6.66
N LEU A 4 31.42 31.99 6.99
CA LEU A 4 31.06 31.73 8.39
C LEU A 4 30.26 30.43 8.48
N THR A 5 30.94 29.46 9.03
CA THR A 5 30.53 28.23 9.69
C THR A 5 29.57 28.50 10.85
N SER A 6 28.54 27.64 11.00
CA SER A 6 28.10 27.23 12.34
C SER A 6 27.31 25.92 12.28
N ALA A 7 27.95 24.83 12.65
CA ALA A 7 27.35 23.57 12.98
C ALA A 7 26.81 23.62 14.43
N ARG A 8 25.55 23.27 14.64
CA ARG A 8 25.06 22.85 15.96
C ARG A 8 24.49 21.44 15.86
N ARG A 9 25.27 20.49 16.34
CA ARG A 9 24.84 19.15 16.67
C ARG A 9 24.09 19.21 18.00
N LEU A 10 22.83 18.75 18.02
CA LEU A 10 22.15 18.36 19.25
C LEU A 10 22.17 16.84 19.32
N SER A 11 23.03 16.35 20.23
CA SER A 11 23.03 14.95 20.65
C SER A 11 21.99 14.80 21.78
N VAL A 12 20.96 14.01 21.55
CA VAL A 12 20.07 13.54 22.62
C VAL A 12 20.51 12.12 22.97
N GLY A 13 21.21 12.02 24.10
CA GLY A 13 21.57 10.74 24.67
C GLY A 13 20.39 10.12 25.41
N PHE A 14 20.03 8.92 25.04
CA PHE A 14 19.15 8.07 25.86
C PHE A 14 20.01 7.30 26.86
N ALA A 15 19.90 7.65 28.13
CA ALA A 15 20.49 6.90 29.24
C ALA A 15 19.49 5.77 29.61
N ALA A 16 19.93 4.53 29.41
CA ALA A 16 19.27 3.35 29.96
C ALA A 16 19.64 3.20 31.42
N VAL A 17 18.66 3.35 32.31
CA VAL A 17 18.80 3.07 33.74
C VAL A 17 18.53 1.58 33.95
N VAL A 18 19.58 0.81 34.23
CA VAL A 18 19.49 -0.56 34.73
C VAL A 18 19.45 -0.49 36.24
N MET A 19 18.32 -0.82 36.87
CA MET A 19 18.22 -0.99 38.31
C MET A 19 18.64 -2.41 38.68
N PHE A 20 19.79 -2.52 39.33
CA PHE A 20 20.19 -3.72 40.08
C PHE A 20 19.60 -3.65 41.48
N ALA A 21 18.74 -4.59 41.82
CA ALA A 21 18.28 -4.79 43.20
C ALA A 21 19.32 -5.64 43.95
N LEU A 22 19.93 -5.02 44.94
CA LEU A 22 20.89 -5.69 45.87
C LEU A 22 20.06 -6.30 46.99
N VAL A 23 20.02 -7.64 47.09
CA VAL A 23 19.42 -8.34 48.23
C VAL A 23 20.53 -8.54 49.28
N ILE A 24 20.40 -7.83 50.40
CA ILE A 24 21.26 -8.01 51.56
C ILE A 24 20.69 -9.16 52.40
N GLY A 25 21.43 -10.26 52.48
CA GLY A 25 21.12 -11.40 53.32
C GLY A 25 21.45 -11.13 54.79
N GLY A 26 20.43 -11.20 55.64
CA GLY A 26 20.63 -11.23 57.09
C GLY A 26 20.90 -12.65 57.59
N ALA A 27 22.01 -12.83 58.28
CA ALA A 27 22.32 -14.08 58.96
C ALA A 27 21.53 -14.20 60.27
N ALA A 28 20.72 -15.24 60.39
CA ALA A 28 20.05 -15.62 61.64
C ALA A 28 20.81 -16.79 62.29
N ALA A 29 20.92 -16.69 63.59
CA ALA A 29 21.68 -17.61 64.44
C ALA A 29 21.12 -19.04 64.46
N VAL A 30 22.07 -20.01 64.49
CA VAL A 30 21.77 -21.45 64.53
C VAL A 30 21.51 -21.86 65.96
N ASP A 31 20.27 -22.35 66.24
CA ASP A 31 19.94 -23.05 67.48
C ASP A 31 20.04 -24.57 67.23
N ALA A 32 21.00 -25.20 67.90
CA ALA A 32 21.30 -26.62 67.71
C ALA A 32 20.57 -27.43 68.78
N LYS A 33 19.46 -28.15 68.43
CA LYS A 33 19.08 -29.42 69.06
C LYS A 33 17.79 -30.03 68.47
N ARG A 34 17.92 -30.77 67.38
CA ARG A 34 17.11 -31.95 67.02
C ARG A 34 17.72 -32.65 65.82
N PRO A 35 17.82 -34.00 65.82
CA PRO A 35 18.24 -34.68 64.59
C PRO A 35 17.15 -34.47 63.53
N PRO A 36 17.51 -34.12 62.31
CA PRO A 36 16.53 -33.87 61.26
C PRO A 36 15.82 -35.15 60.86
N LYS A 37 14.50 -35.08 60.76
CA LYS A 37 13.65 -36.08 60.12
C LYS A 37 14.15 -36.25 58.66
N PRO A 38 14.29 -37.50 58.16
CA PRO A 38 14.72 -37.71 56.77
C PRO A 38 13.79 -36.91 55.84
N PRO A 39 14.35 -36.24 54.85
CA PRO A 39 13.55 -35.48 53.91
C PRO A 39 12.57 -36.42 53.20
N PRO A 40 11.31 -35.98 52.95
CA PRO A 40 10.39 -36.77 52.14
C PRO A 40 11.01 -36.99 50.77
N THR A 41 10.95 -38.26 50.30
CA THR A 41 11.41 -38.62 48.96
C THR A 41 10.78 -37.62 47.95
N PRO A 42 11.56 -36.96 47.13
CA PRO A 42 10.98 -36.02 46.16
C PRO A 42 9.99 -36.79 45.29
N SER A 43 8.74 -36.34 45.30
CA SER A 43 7.75 -36.79 44.35
C SER A 43 8.34 -36.61 42.96
N PRO A 44 8.23 -37.61 42.06
CA PRO A 44 8.74 -37.44 40.71
C PRO A 44 8.12 -36.17 40.16
N ALA A 45 8.99 -35.24 39.70
CA ALA A 45 8.57 -34.06 39.04
C ALA A 45 7.62 -34.47 37.90
N PRO A 46 6.47 -33.80 37.72
CA PRO A 46 5.63 -34.11 36.59
C PRO A 46 6.49 -34.00 35.34
N THR A 47 6.59 -35.12 34.65
CA THR A 47 7.27 -35.19 33.35
C THR A 47 6.62 -34.14 32.47
N ALA A 48 7.35 -33.06 32.17
CA ALA A 48 6.88 -32.06 31.24
C ALA A 48 6.51 -32.83 29.95
N PRO A 49 5.33 -32.61 29.40
CA PRO A 49 4.98 -33.24 28.16
C PRO A 49 6.02 -32.86 27.12
N SER A 50 6.64 -33.90 26.53
CA SER A 50 7.70 -33.81 25.53
C SER A 50 7.17 -33.34 24.15
N ASP A 51 6.24 -32.42 24.12
CA ASP A 51 5.76 -31.77 22.90
C ASP A 51 6.44 -30.42 22.72
N SER A 52 7.75 -30.44 22.65
CA SER A 52 8.53 -29.30 22.18
C SER A 52 8.63 -29.30 20.65
N GLY A 53 7.50 -29.22 19.98
CA GLY A 53 7.52 -28.70 18.63
C GLY A 53 8.16 -27.32 18.70
N SER A 54 9.29 -27.11 18.01
CA SER A 54 9.98 -25.83 18.06
C SER A 54 9.16 -24.77 17.33
N ALA A 55 8.88 -23.64 17.98
CA ALA A 55 8.36 -22.49 17.27
C ALA A 55 9.40 -22.01 16.26
N THR A 56 8.94 -21.64 15.08
CA THR A 56 9.80 -21.06 14.01
C THR A 56 9.13 -19.89 13.34
N VAL A 57 9.93 -18.98 12.85
CA VAL A 57 9.50 -17.88 11.98
C VAL A 57 10.45 -17.81 10.80
N VAL A 58 9.90 -17.75 9.58
CA VAL A 58 10.66 -17.70 8.33
C VAL A 58 10.11 -16.56 7.48
N ILE A 59 10.99 -15.71 6.99
CA ILE A 59 10.66 -14.57 6.15
C ILE A 59 10.77 -14.98 4.68
N ALA A 60 9.83 -14.58 3.82
CA ALA A 60 9.95 -14.77 2.38
C ALA A 60 11.18 -14.05 1.81
N PRO A 61 11.81 -14.55 0.72
CA PRO A 61 12.97 -13.92 0.12
C PRO A 61 12.66 -12.60 -0.59
N THR A 62 11.39 -12.37 -0.90
CA THR A 62 10.90 -11.18 -1.58
C THR A 62 9.77 -10.55 -0.79
N GLY A 63 9.62 -9.24 -0.94
CA GLY A 63 8.47 -8.47 -0.50
C GLY A 63 7.99 -7.58 -1.66
N THR A 64 6.73 -7.20 -1.63
CA THR A 64 6.13 -6.34 -2.65
C THR A 64 6.05 -4.92 -2.14
N LEU A 65 6.68 -3.98 -2.82
CA LEU A 65 6.62 -2.56 -2.54
C LEU A 65 5.35 -1.97 -3.16
N GLU A 66 4.46 -1.41 -2.35
CA GLU A 66 3.30 -0.67 -2.87
C GLU A 66 3.76 0.55 -3.69
N PRO A 67 2.95 1.01 -4.68
CA PRO A 67 3.35 2.08 -5.57
C PRO A 67 3.82 3.36 -4.86
N SER A 68 3.17 3.75 -3.77
CA SER A 68 3.54 4.92 -2.97
C SER A 68 4.93 4.84 -2.33
N GLY A 69 5.47 3.63 -2.16
CA GLY A 69 6.69 3.37 -1.42
C GLY A 69 6.54 3.39 0.11
N GLU A 70 5.40 3.79 0.64
CA GLU A 70 5.16 3.86 2.09
C GLU A 70 5.02 2.50 2.74
N TYR A 71 4.60 1.51 1.96
CA TYR A 71 4.29 0.18 2.45
C TYR A 71 5.03 -0.88 1.65
N ALA A 72 5.54 -1.86 2.37
CA ALA A 72 6.04 -3.10 1.80
C ALA A 72 5.24 -4.28 2.38
N ASN A 73 4.73 -5.15 1.54
CA ASN A 73 4.06 -6.38 1.94
C ASN A 73 5.09 -7.51 1.95
N VAL A 74 5.27 -8.15 3.10
CA VAL A 74 6.25 -9.23 3.29
C VAL A 74 5.55 -10.43 3.89
N ASP A 75 5.73 -11.60 3.28
CA ASP A 75 5.18 -12.84 3.79
C ASP A 75 6.09 -13.43 4.86
N VAL A 76 5.46 -13.84 5.97
CA VAL A 76 6.11 -14.50 7.10
C VAL A 76 5.43 -15.85 7.34
N THR A 77 6.20 -16.92 7.29
CA THR A 77 5.71 -18.24 7.67
C THR A 77 6.04 -18.50 9.14
N ALA A 78 5.00 -18.61 9.96
CA ALA A 78 5.13 -18.89 11.38
C ALA A 78 4.66 -20.32 11.69
N THR A 79 5.41 -21.04 12.51
CA THR A 79 5.00 -22.32 13.06
C THR A 79 5.04 -22.22 14.56
N CYS A 80 3.96 -22.57 15.25
CA CYS A 80 3.97 -22.72 16.71
C CYS A 80 3.23 -23.99 17.14
N PRO A 81 3.70 -24.64 18.22
CA PRO A 81 3.15 -25.94 18.65
C PRO A 81 1.71 -25.83 19.12
N VAL A 82 0.95 -26.91 18.96
CA VAL A 82 -0.42 -27.03 19.49
C VAL A 82 -0.42 -26.80 21.01
N GLY A 83 -1.45 -26.10 21.50
CA GLY A 83 -1.59 -25.80 22.94
C GLY A 83 -0.80 -24.59 23.40
N TRP A 84 -0.07 -23.91 22.52
CA TRP A 84 0.47 -22.58 22.74
C TRP A 84 -0.50 -21.52 22.19
N THR A 85 -0.36 -20.30 22.66
CA THR A 85 -1.11 -19.12 22.17
C THR A 85 -0.16 -18.23 21.38
N PHE A 86 -0.54 -17.84 20.20
CA PHE A 86 0.14 -16.79 19.45
C PHE A 86 -0.12 -15.45 20.17
N SER A 87 0.90 -14.85 20.76
CA SER A 87 0.75 -13.61 21.53
C SER A 87 0.92 -12.38 20.65
N SER A 88 1.98 -12.33 19.83
CA SER A 88 2.24 -11.27 18.87
C SER A 88 3.27 -11.70 17.83
N GLY A 89 3.12 -11.18 16.62
CA GLY A 89 4.13 -11.24 15.57
C GLY A 89 4.43 -9.85 15.05
N TRP A 90 5.70 -9.55 14.83
CA TRP A 90 6.12 -8.28 14.25
C TRP A 90 7.32 -8.49 13.34
N ILE A 91 7.43 -7.63 12.35
CA ILE A 91 8.54 -7.62 11.41
C ILE A 91 9.08 -6.20 11.28
N TYR A 92 10.38 -6.11 11.21
CA TYR A 92 11.10 -4.87 10.92
C TYR A 92 11.86 -5.05 9.62
N VAL A 93 11.73 -4.09 8.69
CA VAL A 93 12.47 -4.07 7.43
C VAL A 93 13.37 -2.85 7.42
N LEU A 94 14.66 -3.07 7.18
CA LEU A 94 15.66 -2.03 7.00
C LEU A 94 16.12 -2.04 5.53
N HIS A 95 15.97 -0.91 4.85
CA HIS A 95 16.38 -0.71 3.47
C HIS A 95 17.26 0.55 3.38
N GLY A 96 18.58 0.37 3.24
CA GLY A 96 19.52 1.46 3.40
C GLY A 96 19.46 2.04 4.82
N ASN A 97 19.16 3.34 4.93
CA ASN A 97 18.98 4.04 6.21
C ASN A 97 17.49 4.14 6.61
N LEU A 98 16.59 3.53 5.85
CA LEU A 98 15.15 3.61 6.05
C LEU A 98 14.67 2.35 6.77
N GLY A 99 13.96 2.53 7.88
CA GLY A 99 13.41 1.44 8.67
C GLY A 99 11.89 1.52 8.74
N GLY A 100 11.22 0.39 8.59
CA GLY A 100 9.78 0.26 8.77
C GLY A 100 9.41 -0.96 9.58
N SER A 101 8.21 -0.95 10.17
CA SER A 101 7.71 -2.05 10.98
C SER A 101 6.28 -2.42 10.60
N GLY A 102 5.94 -3.67 10.81
CA GLY A 102 4.61 -4.22 10.61
C GLY A 102 4.31 -5.33 11.61
N THR A 103 3.06 -5.66 11.74
CA THR A 103 2.59 -6.77 12.60
C THR A 103 2.00 -7.88 11.75
N PHE A 104 2.04 -9.09 12.27
CA PHE A 104 1.33 -10.23 11.70
C PHE A 104 0.68 -11.04 12.82
N SER A 105 -0.35 -11.78 12.49
CA SER A 105 -1.10 -12.64 13.42
C SER A 105 -1.17 -14.06 12.90
N GLY A 106 -1.49 -14.99 13.77
CA GLY A 106 -1.62 -16.40 13.42
C GLY A 106 -2.22 -17.22 14.54
N SER A 107 -2.22 -18.53 14.36
CA SER A 107 -2.70 -19.50 15.34
C SER A 107 -1.67 -20.63 15.53
N CYS A 108 -1.60 -21.18 16.74
CA CYS A 108 -0.71 -22.29 17.04
C CYS A 108 -1.40 -23.62 16.73
N THR A 109 -1.25 -24.09 15.50
CA THR A 109 -1.87 -25.33 14.99
C THR A 109 -0.90 -26.49 14.86
N GLY A 110 0.38 -26.27 15.15
CA GLY A 110 1.43 -27.25 14.90
C GLY A 110 1.93 -27.31 13.46
N THR A 111 1.28 -26.60 12.54
CA THR A 111 1.65 -26.52 11.12
C THR A 111 2.09 -25.12 10.72
N PRO A 112 2.95 -24.99 9.69
CA PRO A 112 3.33 -23.68 9.15
C PRO A 112 2.12 -22.92 8.63
N GLN A 113 2.04 -21.63 8.97
CA GLN A 113 1.02 -20.70 8.49
C GLN A 113 1.68 -19.48 7.88
N VAL A 114 1.22 -19.07 6.70
CA VAL A 114 1.67 -17.86 6.06
C VAL A 114 0.81 -16.70 6.56
N ALA A 115 1.49 -15.65 7.05
CA ALA A 115 0.89 -14.40 7.42
C ALA A 115 1.45 -13.28 6.54
N HIS A 116 0.59 -12.37 6.11
CA HIS A 116 0.97 -11.21 5.31
C HIS A 116 1.20 -10.02 6.24
N ALA A 117 2.42 -9.54 6.30
CA ALA A 117 2.78 -8.37 7.09
C ALA A 117 2.89 -7.14 6.21
N ARG A 118 2.10 -6.12 6.50
CA ARG A 118 2.22 -4.79 5.88
C ARG A 118 3.16 -3.94 6.72
N VAL A 119 4.35 -3.68 6.20
CA VAL A 119 5.42 -2.91 6.85
C VAL A 119 5.28 -1.46 6.43
N VAL A 120 5.17 -0.57 7.41
CA VAL A 120 5.00 0.88 7.21
C VAL A 120 6.33 1.59 7.43
N ASN A 121 6.69 2.51 6.53
CA ASN A 121 7.83 3.39 6.68
C ASN A 121 7.45 4.84 6.33
N GLY A 122 7.57 5.75 7.29
CA GLY A 122 7.26 7.17 7.08
C GLY A 122 8.18 7.91 6.10
N ASN A 123 9.31 7.32 5.70
CA ASN A 123 10.28 7.92 4.76
C ASN A 123 10.35 7.20 3.41
N ARG A 124 9.41 6.32 3.12
CA ARG A 124 9.26 5.52 1.90
C ARG A 124 10.43 4.59 1.59
N PHE A 125 10.09 3.37 1.33
CA PHE A 125 11.00 2.38 0.76
C PHE A 125 11.22 2.62 -0.74
N THR A 126 12.34 2.11 -1.25
CA THR A 126 12.62 2.02 -2.68
C THR A 126 12.75 0.55 -3.10
N LEU A 127 12.75 0.29 -4.40
CA LEU A 127 13.01 -1.05 -4.94
C LEU A 127 14.44 -1.49 -4.64
N GLY A 128 14.64 -2.77 -4.37
CA GLY A 128 15.98 -3.34 -4.15
C GLY A 128 16.09 -4.20 -2.89
N ASP A 129 17.33 -4.53 -2.54
CA ASP A 129 17.62 -5.42 -1.43
C ASP A 129 17.60 -4.69 -0.09
N GLY A 130 16.97 -5.30 0.91
CA GLY A 130 16.90 -4.84 2.29
C GLY A 130 17.08 -6.00 3.26
N THR A 131 17.11 -5.71 4.55
CA THR A 131 17.18 -6.73 5.62
C THR A 131 15.87 -6.74 6.38
N ALA A 132 15.23 -7.89 6.47
CA ALA A 132 14.03 -8.08 7.30
C ALA A 132 14.35 -8.92 8.53
N THR A 133 13.81 -8.52 9.69
CA THR A 133 13.88 -9.28 10.94
C THR A 133 12.46 -9.46 11.47
N ALA A 134 12.02 -10.70 11.61
CA ALA A 134 10.71 -11.04 12.15
C ALA A 134 10.85 -11.67 13.54
N TYR A 135 9.91 -11.36 14.41
CA TYR A 135 9.79 -11.88 15.77
C TYR A 135 8.41 -12.51 15.96
N LEU A 136 8.40 -13.70 16.53
CA LEU A 136 7.19 -14.42 16.92
C LEU A 136 7.22 -14.65 18.43
N ASN A 137 6.20 -14.14 19.13
CA ASN A 137 6.01 -14.36 20.55
C ASN A 137 4.83 -15.34 20.75
N ILE A 138 5.08 -16.40 21.50
CA ILE A 138 4.08 -17.38 21.89
C ILE A 138 4.06 -17.54 23.40
N ALA A 139 2.90 -17.91 23.95
CA ALA A 139 2.71 -18.10 25.39
C ALA A 139 1.98 -19.39 25.70
N ARG A 140 2.33 -20.03 26.84
CA ARG A 140 1.64 -21.21 27.39
C ARG A 140 1.82 -21.24 28.90
N ASN A 141 0.72 -21.31 29.64
CA ASN A 141 0.75 -21.46 31.11
C ASN A 141 1.68 -20.46 31.82
N GLY A 142 1.69 -19.20 31.39
CA GLY A 142 2.55 -18.15 31.95
C GLY A 142 3.98 -18.15 31.43
N GLN A 143 4.41 -19.14 30.68
CA GLN A 143 5.66 -19.14 29.94
C GLN A 143 5.52 -18.33 28.64
N GLN A 144 6.55 -17.56 28.32
CA GLN A 144 6.65 -16.84 27.05
C GLN A 144 7.92 -17.29 26.34
N VAL A 145 7.81 -17.50 25.02
CA VAL A 145 8.93 -17.82 24.14
C VAL A 145 8.91 -16.85 22.98
N GLN A 146 10.05 -16.25 22.69
CA GLN A 146 10.27 -15.45 21.50
C GLN A 146 11.25 -16.17 20.58
N VAL A 147 10.89 -16.29 19.32
CA VAL A 147 11.79 -16.73 18.25
C VAL A 147 11.93 -15.61 17.22
N SER A 148 13.08 -15.53 16.60
CA SER A 148 13.34 -14.53 15.57
C SER A 148 14.05 -15.13 14.37
N SER A 149 13.91 -14.45 13.24
CA SER A 149 14.63 -14.76 12.00
C SER A 149 15.03 -13.46 11.34
N THR A 150 16.23 -13.43 10.76
CA THR A 150 16.72 -12.30 9.97
C THR A 150 17.12 -12.79 8.59
N ARG A 151 16.72 -12.06 7.57
CA ARG A 151 17.01 -12.41 6.19
C ARG A 151 17.16 -11.17 5.31
N THR A 152 18.05 -11.26 4.31
CA THR A 152 18.02 -10.33 3.18
C THR A 152 16.80 -10.63 2.33
N ILE A 153 15.99 -9.62 2.07
CA ILE A 153 14.83 -9.69 1.19
C ILE A 153 15.01 -8.71 0.04
N ARG A 154 14.33 -8.96 -1.07
CA ARG A 154 14.25 -8.03 -2.20
C ARG A 154 12.86 -7.41 -2.25
N LEU A 155 12.79 -6.07 -2.24
CA LEU A 155 11.55 -5.34 -2.47
C LEU A 155 11.33 -5.19 -3.97
N GLU A 156 10.31 -5.85 -4.47
CA GLU A 156 9.91 -5.92 -5.87
C GLU A 156 8.73 -4.99 -6.17
N PRO A 157 8.53 -4.55 -7.43
CA PRO A 157 7.44 -3.64 -7.77
C PRO A 157 6.05 -4.25 -7.49
N GLY A 158 5.24 -3.56 -6.70
CA GLY A 158 3.80 -3.76 -6.65
C GLY A 158 3.14 -2.90 -7.73
N VAL A 159 2.33 -3.51 -8.56
CA VAL A 159 1.56 -2.83 -9.62
C VAL A 159 0.10 -2.91 -9.25
N THR A 160 -0.59 -1.76 -9.23
CA THR A 160 -2.03 -1.73 -9.05
C THR A 160 -2.71 -1.33 -10.35
N ALA A 161 -3.82 -2.00 -10.63
CA ALA A 161 -4.71 -1.69 -11.73
C ALA A 161 -6.13 -1.68 -11.19
N ARG A 162 -6.94 -0.69 -11.58
CA ARG A 162 -8.36 -0.64 -11.24
C ARG A 162 -9.16 -0.08 -12.40
N ILE A 163 -10.01 -0.89 -12.97
CA ILE A 163 -10.95 -0.51 -14.01
C ILE A 163 -12.09 0.30 -13.37
N ALA A 164 -12.56 1.35 -14.03
CA ALA A 164 -13.77 2.05 -13.63
C ALA A 164 -14.99 1.12 -13.73
N ASP A 165 -15.96 1.29 -12.85
CA ASP A 165 -17.18 0.47 -12.82
C ASP A 165 -18.10 0.74 -14.02
N GLN A 166 -17.80 1.78 -14.80
CA GLN A 166 -18.59 2.21 -15.96
C GLN A 166 -17.68 2.49 -17.16
N GLY A 167 -18.11 2.07 -18.32
CA GLY A 167 -17.57 2.44 -19.62
C GLY A 167 -18.62 3.18 -20.46
N GLN A 168 -18.23 3.78 -21.56
CA GLN A 168 -19.10 4.55 -22.42
C GLN A 168 -18.99 4.09 -23.88
N LEU A 169 -20.10 3.93 -24.56
CA LEU A 169 -20.09 3.66 -26.00
C LEU A 169 -19.40 4.80 -26.74
N THR A 170 -18.56 4.45 -27.72
CA THR A 170 -17.97 5.40 -28.65
C THR A 170 -18.61 5.25 -30.02
N GLY A 171 -19.08 6.39 -30.59
CA GLY A 171 -19.80 6.41 -31.87
C GLY A 171 -21.25 6.01 -31.76
N THR A 172 -22.00 6.28 -32.83
CA THR A 172 -23.49 6.13 -32.89
C THR A 172 -23.97 4.69 -33.07
N SER A 173 -23.07 3.73 -33.34
CA SER A 173 -23.43 2.33 -33.70
C SER A 173 -22.84 1.27 -32.77
N GLY A 174 -22.34 1.66 -31.59
CA GLY A 174 -21.73 0.70 -30.66
C GLY A 174 -20.40 0.07 -31.18
N GLY A 175 -19.73 0.77 -32.11
CA GLY A 175 -18.47 0.32 -32.72
C GLY A 175 -17.29 0.31 -31.77
N GLY A 176 -17.45 0.84 -30.56
CA GLY A 176 -16.37 0.85 -29.55
C GLY A 176 -16.85 1.22 -28.15
N VAL A 177 -15.93 1.13 -27.19
CA VAL A 177 -16.11 1.53 -25.78
C VAL A 177 -14.90 2.34 -25.33
N ALA A 178 -15.14 3.44 -24.63
CA ALA A 178 -14.16 4.14 -23.83
C ALA A 178 -14.27 3.65 -22.38
N LEU A 179 -13.12 3.38 -21.75
CA LEU A 179 -13.06 2.88 -20.38
C LEU A 179 -11.87 3.50 -19.66
N ALA A 180 -12.09 4.00 -18.46
CA ALA A 180 -11.02 4.52 -17.61
C ALA A 180 -10.38 3.39 -16.78
N LEU A 181 -9.06 3.46 -16.66
CA LEU A 181 -8.24 2.56 -15.87
C LEU A 181 -7.28 3.37 -15.00
N ALA A 182 -7.36 3.23 -13.69
CA ALA A 182 -6.38 3.76 -12.76
C ALA A 182 -5.22 2.78 -12.61
N VAL A 183 -3.99 3.25 -12.77
CA VAL A 183 -2.77 2.45 -12.71
C VAL A 183 -1.76 3.17 -11.83
N ALA A 184 -1.12 2.42 -10.92
CA ALA A 184 0.05 2.93 -10.20
C ALA A 184 1.15 1.87 -10.14
N CYS A 185 2.38 2.33 -10.24
CA CYS A 185 3.59 1.52 -10.09
C CYS A 185 4.72 2.35 -9.45
N PRO A 186 5.65 1.72 -8.68
CA PRO A 186 6.65 2.46 -7.92
C PRO A 186 7.72 3.07 -8.83
N ILE A 187 8.34 4.15 -8.35
CA ILE A 187 9.53 4.75 -8.99
C ILE A 187 10.63 3.71 -9.16
N GLY A 188 11.29 3.74 -10.30
CA GLY A 188 12.40 2.84 -10.63
C GLY A 188 11.97 1.61 -11.45
N ALA A 189 10.67 1.32 -11.52
CA ALA A 189 10.15 0.42 -12.52
C ALA A 189 9.91 1.16 -13.84
N SER A 190 9.91 0.43 -14.97
CA SER A 190 9.59 0.96 -16.29
C SER A 190 8.30 0.33 -16.80
N GLY A 191 7.40 1.15 -17.34
CA GLY A 191 6.19 0.64 -17.96
C GLY A 191 6.49 -0.32 -19.11
N ALA A 192 5.72 -1.40 -19.21
CA ALA A 192 5.75 -2.34 -20.33
C ALA A 192 4.39 -2.38 -21.02
N GLN A 193 4.32 -3.06 -22.16
CA GLN A 193 3.07 -3.18 -22.90
C GLN A 193 2.00 -3.83 -22.02
N SER A 194 0.94 -3.09 -21.77
CA SER A 194 -0.21 -3.43 -20.95
C SER A 194 -1.46 -3.48 -21.81
N SER A 195 -2.51 -4.14 -21.36
CA SER A 195 -3.75 -4.23 -22.13
C SER A 195 -4.99 -4.17 -21.26
N VAL A 196 -6.07 -3.63 -21.84
CA VAL A 196 -7.44 -3.73 -21.33
C VAL A 196 -8.29 -4.41 -22.38
N THR A 197 -9.15 -5.31 -21.95
CA THR A 197 -10.12 -6.01 -22.78
C THR A 197 -11.52 -5.76 -22.21
N VAL A 198 -12.50 -5.49 -23.06
CA VAL A 198 -13.92 -5.44 -22.68
C VAL A 198 -14.66 -6.52 -23.47
N THR A 199 -15.46 -7.30 -22.75
CA THR A 199 -16.28 -8.38 -23.31
C THR A 199 -17.74 -8.16 -22.93
N GLN A 200 -18.63 -8.20 -23.94
CA GLN A 200 -20.08 -8.11 -23.74
C GLN A 200 -20.78 -9.07 -24.72
N GLY A 201 -21.24 -10.23 -24.21
CA GLY A 201 -21.77 -11.29 -25.08
C GLY A 201 -20.72 -11.75 -26.11
N SER A 202 -20.99 -11.52 -27.39
CA SER A 202 -20.06 -11.79 -28.50
C SER A 202 -19.16 -10.59 -28.85
N ALA A 203 -19.42 -9.41 -28.28
CA ALA A 203 -18.62 -8.22 -28.54
C ALA A 203 -17.32 -8.28 -27.75
N LEU A 204 -16.21 -7.95 -28.43
CA LEU A 204 -14.87 -7.93 -27.86
C LEU A 204 -14.12 -6.69 -28.33
N GLY A 205 -13.59 -5.92 -27.42
CA GLY A 205 -12.70 -4.79 -27.69
C GLY A 205 -11.42 -4.90 -26.85
N ARG A 206 -10.31 -4.42 -27.42
CA ARG A 206 -9.02 -4.43 -26.74
C ARG A 206 -8.22 -3.17 -27.03
N ALA A 207 -7.60 -2.62 -26.00
CA ALA A 207 -6.65 -1.54 -26.14
C ALA A 207 -5.32 -1.90 -25.47
N PHE A 208 -4.24 -1.29 -25.96
CA PHE A 208 -2.89 -1.41 -25.41
C PHE A 208 -2.39 -0.04 -24.96
N PHE A 209 -1.58 -0.02 -23.93
CA PHE A 209 -0.95 1.17 -23.40
C PHE A 209 0.34 0.83 -22.66
N THR A 210 1.11 1.85 -22.30
CA THR A 210 2.31 1.70 -21.45
C THR A 210 2.12 2.58 -20.22
N PRO A 211 2.16 2.05 -18.99
CA PRO A 211 1.98 2.83 -17.78
C PRO A 211 3.19 3.73 -17.50
N THR A 212 2.95 4.87 -16.85
CA THR A 212 3.99 5.70 -16.24
C THR A 212 4.18 5.27 -14.80
N CYS A 213 5.44 5.00 -14.41
CA CYS A 213 5.80 4.56 -13.06
C CYS A 213 6.52 5.68 -12.31
N ASP A 214 5.78 6.43 -11.52
CA ASP A 214 6.25 7.55 -10.73
C ASP A 214 5.67 7.55 -9.31
N ARG A 215 5.14 6.40 -8.85
CA ARG A 215 4.43 6.16 -7.58
C ARG A 215 3.00 6.68 -7.52
N PHE A 216 2.58 7.56 -8.44
CA PHE A 216 1.24 8.11 -8.43
C PHE A 216 0.26 7.20 -9.16
N SER A 217 -1.02 7.34 -8.83
CA SER A 217 -2.09 6.72 -9.60
C SER A 217 -2.41 7.58 -10.81
N HIS A 218 -2.18 7.05 -12.00
CA HIS A 218 -2.55 7.68 -13.27
C HIS A 218 -3.81 7.06 -13.81
N THR A 219 -4.76 7.90 -14.22
CA THR A 219 -5.92 7.42 -14.96
C THR A 219 -5.66 7.53 -16.45
N VAL A 220 -5.80 6.39 -17.13
CA VAL A 220 -5.74 6.29 -18.58
C VAL A 220 -7.14 6.01 -19.09
N VAL A 221 -7.64 6.86 -19.99
CA VAL A 221 -8.89 6.59 -20.72
C VAL A 221 -8.55 5.90 -22.02
N LEU A 222 -9.02 4.68 -22.19
CA LEU A 222 -8.73 3.82 -23.33
C LEU A 222 -9.96 3.66 -24.19
N SER A 223 -9.86 4.04 -25.46
CA SER A 223 -10.90 3.79 -26.45
C SER A 223 -10.58 2.50 -27.19
N MET A 224 -11.53 1.58 -27.22
CA MET A 224 -11.42 0.26 -27.82
C MET A 224 -12.47 0.13 -28.92
N SER A 225 -12.04 -0.16 -30.14
CA SER A 225 -12.97 -0.57 -31.19
C SER A 225 -13.38 -2.03 -31.01
N ALA A 226 -14.61 -2.35 -31.33
CA ALA A 226 -15.06 -3.73 -31.36
C ALA A 226 -14.31 -4.50 -32.46
N SER A 227 -13.55 -5.50 -32.06
CA SER A 227 -12.89 -6.44 -33.00
C SER A 227 -13.84 -7.56 -33.43
N GLN A 228 -14.85 -7.83 -32.64
CA GLN A 228 -15.94 -8.78 -32.88
C GLN A 228 -17.23 -8.21 -32.29
N GLY A 229 -18.37 -8.49 -32.93
CA GLY A 229 -19.68 -8.07 -32.47
C GLY A 229 -19.86 -6.55 -32.40
N THR A 230 -20.81 -6.11 -31.62
CA THR A 230 -21.18 -4.70 -31.41
C THR A 230 -21.49 -4.51 -29.93
N PHE A 231 -20.94 -3.48 -29.33
CA PHE A 231 -21.25 -3.11 -27.94
C PHE A 231 -22.60 -2.42 -27.83
N HIS A 232 -23.26 -2.65 -26.71
CA HIS A 232 -24.53 -2.04 -26.35
C HIS A 232 -24.49 -1.53 -24.93
N THR A 233 -25.41 -0.68 -24.55
CA THR A 233 -25.59 -0.31 -23.14
C THR A 233 -25.93 -1.53 -22.29
N GLY A 234 -25.42 -1.57 -21.04
CA GLY A 234 -25.67 -2.62 -20.10
C GLY A 234 -24.41 -3.31 -19.58
N ALA A 235 -24.59 -4.47 -18.96
CA ALA A 235 -23.50 -5.16 -18.28
C ALA A 235 -22.47 -5.74 -19.26
N ALA A 236 -21.20 -5.60 -18.90
CA ALA A 236 -20.03 -6.15 -19.59
C ALA A 236 -18.97 -6.57 -18.55
N VAL A 237 -17.91 -7.19 -19.01
CA VAL A 237 -16.73 -7.53 -18.19
C VAL A 237 -15.53 -6.77 -18.73
N GLY A 238 -14.83 -6.09 -17.85
CA GLY A 238 -13.55 -5.46 -18.12
C GLY A 238 -12.42 -6.26 -17.47
N ASP A 239 -11.37 -6.55 -18.22
CA ASP A 239 -10.17 -7.23 -17.79
C ASP A 239 -8.95 -6.36 -18.11
N ALA A 240 -8.15 -6.01 -17.10
CA ALA A 240 -6.91 -5.27 -17.25
C ALA A 240 -5.71 -6.12 -16.85
N ALA A 241 -4.65 -6.06 -17.65
CA ALA A 241 -3.36 -6.61 -17.34
C ALA A 241 -2.30 -5.51 -17.55
N VAL A 242 -1.78 -5.00 -16.44
CA VAL A 242 -0.76 -3.95 -16.42
C VAL A 242 0.59 -4.58 -16.14
N ALA A 243 1.57 -4.32 -16.99
CA ALA A 243 2.91 -4.87 -16.88
C ALA A 243 3.96 -3.76 -16.68
N VAL A 244 4.96 -4.05 -15.87
CA VAL A 244 6.14 -3.21 -15.68
C VAL A 244 7.39 -4.09 -15.69
N THR A 245 8.52 -3.52 -16.05
CA THR A 245 9.82 -4.18 -15.98
C THR A 245 10.70 -3.54 -14.92
N TRP A 246 11.44 -4.37 -14.21
CA TRP A 246 12.43 -3.92 -13.24
C TRP A 246 13.53 -4.98 -13.11
N ASN A 247 14.79 -4.56 -13.20
CA ASN A 247 15.96 -5.41 -13.04
C ASN A 247 15.92 -6.70 -13.88
N GLY A 248 15.41 -6.59 -15.12
CA GLY A 248 15.27 -7.72 -16.07
C GLY A 248 14.06 -8.63 -15.82
N GLY A 249 13.32 -8.45 -14.74
CA GLY A 249 12.06 -9.14 -14.44
C GLY A 249 10.85 -8.38 -14.96
N THR A 250 9.72 -9.08 -15.14
CA THR A 250 8.41 -8.50 -15.45
C THR A 250 7.48 -8.74 -14.29
N PHE A 251 6.80 -7.66 -13.84
CA PHE A 251 5.86 -7.67 -12.75
C PHE A 251 4.51 -7.17 -13.27
N SER A 252 3.40 -7.66 -12.73
CA SER A 252 2.08 -7.32 -13.24
C SER A 252 1.07 -7.08 -12.14
N GLY A 253 0.14 -6.15 -12.41
CA GLY A 253 -1.12 -5.97 -11.70
C GLY A 253 -2.27 -6.36 -12.63
N VAL A 254 -3.30 -6.98 -12.07
CA VAL A 254 -4.50 -7.37 -12.82
C VAL A 254 -5.74 -6.85 -12.11
N ASP A 255 -6.77 -6.56 -12.89
CA ASP A 255 -8.11 -6.28 -12.39
C ASP A 255 -9.13 -6.88 -13.35
N SER A 256 -10.13 -7.55 -12.80
CA SER A 256 -11.24 -8.13 -13.57
C SER A 256 -12.53 -7.85 -12.83
N ARG A 257 -13.46 -7.19 -13.49
CA ARG A 257 -14.74 -6.81 -12.88
C ARG A 257 -15.88 -6.67 -13.87
N SER A 258 -17.10 -6.77 -13.34
CA SER A 258 -18.29 -6.35 -14.05
C SER A 258 -18.32 -4.84 -14.14
N ILE A 259 -18.61 -4.33 -15.34
CA ILE A 259 -18.78 -2.91 -15.62
C ILE A 259 -20.15 -2.69 -16.28
N THR A 260 -20.63 -1.46 -16.27
CA THR A 260 -21.83 -1.06 -17.02
C THR A 260 -21.41 -0.16 -18.18
N ILE A 261 -21.75 -0.55 -19.41
CA ILE A 261 -21.56 0.29 -20.57
C ILE A 261 -22.78 1.23 -20.69
N LEU A 262 -22.50 2.49 -20.80
CA LEU A 262 -23.48 3.59 -20.90
C LEU A 262 -23.57 4.08 -22.33
N GLU A 263 -24.61 4.87 -22.64
CA GLU A 263 -24.78 5.48 -23.94
C GLU A 263 -23.62 6.41 -24.31
N SER A 264 -23.43 6.63 -25.61
CA SER A 264 -22.42 7.58 -26.09
C SER A 264 -22.86 9.01 -25.74
N SER A 265 -21.93 9.77 -25.20
CA SER A 265 -22.07 11.22 -24.98
C SER A 265 -21.86 12.02 -26.29
N THR A 266 -21.85 11.36 -27.44
CA THR A 266 -21.65 12.02 -28.75
C THR A 266 -22.69 13.11 -28.97
N GLY A 267 -22.23 14.37 -29.06
CA GLY A 267 -23.12 15.54 -29.21
C GLY A 267 -23.39 16.30 -27.90
N ASP A 268 -22.92 15.82 -26.77
CA ASP A 268 -22.94 16.58 -25.54
C ASP A 268 -21.91 17.72 -25.58
N THR A 269 -22.37 18.92 -25.29
CA THR A 269 -21.57 20.15 -25.26
C THR A 269 -21.63 20.82 -23.88
N THR A 270 -22.30 20.20 -22.93
CA THR A 270 -22.48 20.74 -21.59
C THR A 270 -21.34 20.27 -20.69
N PRO A 271 -20.52 21.18 -20.14
CA PRO A 271 -19.47 20.78 -19.20
C PRO A 271 -20.05 20.20 -17.90
N PRO A 272 -19.31 19.29 -17.24
CA PRO A 272 -19.68 18.85 -15.89
C PRO A 272 -19.68 20.00 -14.88
N THR A 273 -20.34 19.79 -13.74
CA THR A 273 -20.26 20.74 -12.63
C THR A 273 -18.81 20.82 -12.11
N THR A 274 -18.40 22.01 -11.67
CA THR A 274 -17.11 22.20 -11.00
C THR A 274 -17.02 21.31 -9.75
N PRO A 275 -15.89 20.64 -9.50
CA PRO A 275 -15.68 19.86 -8.27
C PRO A 275 -15.92 20.73 -7.03
N ALA A 276 -16.76 20.29 -6.11
CA ALA A 276 -17.15 21.09 -4.95
C ALA A 276 -16.22 20.80 -3.75
N GLY A 277 -15.96 21.82 -2.90
CA GLY A 277 -15.31 21.63 -1.61
C GLY A 277 -13.88 21.09 -1.69
N LEU A 278 -13.13 21.48 -2.75
CA LEU A 278 -11.71 21.11 -2.84
C LEU A 278 -10.95 21.55 -1.59
N SER A 279 -10.27 20.62 -0.96
CA SER A 279 -9.43 20.84 0.22
C SER A 279 -8.07 20.18 0.03
N ALA A 280 -7.05 20.73 0.70
CA ALA A 280 -5.68 20.25 0.67
C ALA A 280 -5.14 20.13 2.10
N ASN A 281 -4.64 18.95 2.47
CA ASN A 281 -3.91 18.72 3.70
C ASN A 281 -2.44 18.48 3.37
N VAL A 282 -1.54 19.31 3.92
CA VAL A 282 -0.12 19.27 3.62
C VAL A 282 0.66 18.65 4.76
N PHE A 283 1.65 17.84 4.41
CA PHE A 283 2.60 17.23 5.32
C PHE A 283 4.00 17.83 5.14
N GLY A 284 4.89 17.61 6.09
CA GLY A 284 6.14 18.36 6.24
C GLY A 284 7.17 18.22 5.10
N ASP A 285 6.97 17.32 4.16
CA ASP A 285 7.81 17.11 2.96
C ASP A 285 7.16 17.64 1.66
N GLY A 286 6.06 18.42 1.78
CA GLY A 286 5.29 18.91 0.64
C GLY A 286 4.27 17.91 0.11
N GLU A 287 4.16 16.71 0.68
CA GLU A 287 3.08 15.80 0.36
C GLU A 287 1.73 16.43 0.67
N THR A 288 0.87 16.49 -0.32
CA THR A 288 -0.42 17.18 -0.25
C THR A 288 -1.53 16.22 -0.63
N TRP A 289 -2.40 15.96 0.32
CA TRP A 289 -3.60 15.14 0.13
C TRP A 289 -4.77 16.03 -0.21
N LEU A 290 -5.33 15.77 -1.39
CA LEU A 290 -6.49 16.49 -1.90
C LEU A 290 -7.76 15.68 -1.68
N SER A 291 -8.86 16.38 -1.43
CA SER A 291 -10.22 15.80 -1.49
C SER A 291 -11.22 16.82 -2.02
N TRP A 292 -12.23 16.33 -2.76
CA TRP A 292 -13.30 17.16 -3.34
C TRP A 292 -14.61 16.38 -3.43
N GLY A 293 -15.71 17.07 -3.69
CA GLY A 293 -17.01 16.46 -3.97
C GLY A 293 -17.11 16.06 -5.45
N ALA A 294 -17.78 14.94 -5.69
CA ALA A 294 -17.99 14.44 -7.06
C ALA A 294 -18.77 15.43 -7.92
N SER A 295 -18.32 15.63 -9.15
CA SER A 295 -19.03 16.39 -10.18
C SER A 295 -20.19 15.57 -10.77
N SER A 296 -21.19 16.26 -11.27
CA SER A 296 -22.32 15.70 -12.03
C SER A 296 -22.35 16.30 -13.43
N ASP A 297 -22.94 15.54 -14.34
CA ASP A 297 -23.14 15.94 -15.71
C ASP A 297 -24.52 15.49 -16.22
N ASN A 298 -25.02 16.09 -17.31
CA ASN A 298 -26.31 15.76 -17.90
C ASN A 298 -26.29 14.47 -18.74
N ALA A 299 -25.13 14.14 -19.34
CA ALA A 299 -24.97 13.00 -20.25
C ALA A 299 -23.91 12.01 -19.78
N THR A 300 -22.94 12.46 -18.98
CA THR A 300 -21.88 11.61 -18.47
C THR A 300 -22.12 11.24 -17.01
N PRO A 301 -22.31 9.96 -16.69
CA PRO A 301 -22.46 9.51 -15.31
C PRO A 301 -21.23 9.85 -14.45
N THR A 302 -21.46 10.15 -13.18
CA THR A 302 -20.43 10.55 -12.23
C THR A 302 -19.21 9.61 -12.19
N GLY A 303 -19.42 8.30 -12.35
CA GLY A 303 -18.34 7.30 -12.35
C GLY A 303 -17.46 7.30 -13.62
N VAL A 304 -17.81 8.06 -14.65
CA VAL A 304 -17.04 8.19 -15.90
C VAL A 304 -16.34 9.55 -16.01
N ILE A 305 -16.78 10.55 -15.24
CA ILE A 305 -16.12 11.85 -15.17
C ILE A 305 -14.68 11.67 -14.68
N VAL A 306 -13.72 12.22 -15.39
CA VAL A 306 -12.30 12.21 -15.05
C VAL A 306 -11.95 13.57 -14.42
N TYR A 307 -11.15 13.57 -13.37
CA TYR A 307 -10.63 14.80 -12.80
C TYR A 307 -9.18 14.99 -13.19
N GLU A 308 -8.88 16.12 -13.81
CA GLU A 308 -7.51 16.54 -14.10
C GLU A 308 -7.01 17.45 -12.97
N VAL A 309 -5.88 17.08 -12.38
CA VAL A 309 -5.22 17.84 -11.30
C VAL A 309 -4.04 18.59 -11.89
N PHE A 310 -3.95 19.86 -11.58
CA PHE A 310 -2.87 20.74 -12.00
C PHE A 310 -2.17 21.32 -10.77
N LEU A 311 -0.85 21.36 -10.81
CA LEU A 311 -0.02 22.05 -9.84
C LEU A 311 0.66 23.25 -10.50
N ASN A 312 0.42 24.47 -10.00
CA ASN A 312 0.98 25.70 -10.54
C ASN A 312 0.73 25.87 -12.06
N GLY A 313 -0.46 25.45 -12.51
CA GLY A 313 -0.88 25.49 -13.92
C GLY A 313 -0.29 24.39 -14.80
N GLN A 314 0.52 23.47 -14.27
CA GLN A 314 1.02 22.32 -14.99
C GLN A 314 0.17 21.08 -14.67
N PHE A 315 -0.16 20.29 -15.69
CA PHE A 315 -0.86 19.02 -15.49
C PHE A 315 0.01 18.08 -14.63
N ASP A 316 -0.58 17.58 -13.55
CA ASP A 316 0.08 16.66 -12.63
C ASP A 316 -0.43 15.23 -12.86
N GLN A 317 -1.73 15.03 -12.76
CA GLN A 317 -2.33 13.69 -12.88
C GLN A 317 -3.80 13.72 -13.27
N GLY A 318 -4.29 12.60 -13.80
CA GLY A 318 -5.70 12.34 -14.06
C GLY A 318 -6.26 11.32 -13.06
N ILE A 319 -7.43 11.63 -12.48
CA ILE A 319 -8.12 10.78 -11.51
C ILE A 319 -9.44 10.31 -12.13
N SER A 320 -9.72 8.99 -12.09
CA SER A 320 -10.98 8.45 -12.59
C SER A 320 -12.18 8.95 -11.78
N GLY A 321 -13.31 9.13 -12.43
CA GLY A 321 -14.49 9.78 -11.85
C GLY A 321 -15.13 9.14 -10.63
N GLY A 322 -14.77 7.91 -10.29
CA GLY A 322 -15.18 7.29 -9.04
C GLY A 322 -14.37 7.74 -7.82
N TYR A 323 -13.22 8.41 -8.04
CA TYR A 323 -12.33 8.88 -6.97
C TYR A 323 -12.37 10.39 -6.88
N THR A 324 -12.52 10.88 -5.67
CA THR A 324 -12.53 12.30 -5.33
C THR A 324 -11.39 12.68 -4.40
N GLN A 325 -10.27 11.98 -4.52
CA GLN A 325 -9.05 12.20 -3.75
C GLN A 325 -7.83 12.01 -4.62
N ALA A 326 -6.77 12.76 -4.32
CA ALA A 326 -5.47 12.65 -4.98
C ALA A 326 -4.36 12.95 -3.97
N ILE A 327 -3.16 12.49 -4.28
CA ILE A 327 -1.94 12.87 -3.57
C ILE A 327 -0.99 13.48 -4.60
N LEU A 328 -0.45 14.65 -4.30
CA LEU A 328 0.60 15.29 -5.08
C LEU A 328 1.69 15.85 -4.17
N TYR A 329 2.79 16.33 -4.75
CA TYR A 329 3.88 16.98 -4.02
C TYR A 329 3.95 18.46 -4.38
N ALA A 330 3.47 19.30 -3.48
CA ALA A 330 3.58 20.74 -3.62
C ALA A 330 5.04 21.20 -3.45
N GLU A 331 5.45 22.19 -4.22
CA GLU A 331 6.83 22.68 -4.22
C GLU A 331 7.14 23.44 -2.93
N MET A 332 8.21 23.04 -2.24
CA MET A 332 8.69 23.71 -1.03
C MET A 332 9.24 25.11 -1.35
N GLY A 333 9.12 26.02 -0.40
CA GLY A 333 9.65 27.39 -0.51
C GLY A 333 8.79 28.35 -1.32
N ARG A 334 7.58 27.96 -1.74
CA ARG A 334 6.70 28.83 -2.53
C ARG A 334 5.21 28.70 -2.18
N LEU A 335 4.44 29.63 -2.71
CA LEU A 335 2.98 29.51 -2.77
C LEU A 335 2.61 28.60 -3.94
N ASN A 336 1.83 27.56 -3.69
CA ASN A 336 1.37 26.63 -4.73
C ASN A 336 -0.13 26.83 -4.97
N THR A 337 -0.53 26.81 -6.24
CA THR A 337 -1.93 26.76 -6.65
C THR A 337 -2.23 25.38 -7.20
N ILE A 338 -3.28 24.74 -6.70
CA ILE A 338 -3.73 23.45 -7.14
C ILE A 338 -5.13 23.60 -7.71
N ASP A 339 -5.31 23.20 -8.95
CA ASP A 339 -6.58 23.23 -9.65
C ASP A 339 -7.07 21.80 -9.95
N VAL A 340 -8.35 21.57 -9.78
CA VAL A 340 -9.02 20.31 -10.16
C VAL A 340 -10.13 20.64 -11.15
N ILE A 341 -10.08 20.03 -12.33
CA ILE A 341 -11.03 20.22 -13.43
C ILE A 341 -11.73 18.89 -13.71
N ALA A 342 -13.06 18.89 -13.76
CA ALA A 342 -13.83 17.72 -14.20
C ALA A 342 -13.91 17.69 -15.72
N VAL A 343 -13.75 16.50 -16.30
CA VAL A 343 -13.86 16.25 -17.75
C VAL A 343 -14.86 15.14 -17.96
N ASP A 344 -15.87 15.38 -18.80
CA ASP A 344 -16.88 14.40 -19.15
C ASP A 344 -16.43 13.41 -20.25
N GLY A 345 -17.30 12.48 -20.59
CA GLY A 345 -17.02 11.51 -21.66
C GLY A 345 -17.04 12.08 -23.07
N ALA A 346 -17.54 13.30 -23.27
CA ALA A 346 -17.49 14.03 -24.53
C ALA A 346 -16.24 14.90 -24.66
N GLY A 347 -15.48 15.08 -23.56
CA GLY A 347 -14.29 15.91 -23.47
C GLY A 347 -14.59 17.35 -23.06
N ASN A 348 -15.83 17.70 -22.65
CA ASN A 348 -16.10 19.01 -22.11
C ASN A 348 -15.49 19.15 -20.70
N ARG A 349 -14.97 20.33 -20.40
CA ARG A 349 -14.22 20.65 -19.18
C ARG A 349 -14.99 21.60 -18.30
N SER A 350 -15.11 21.34 -17.02
CA SER A 350 -15.67 22.25 -16.03
C SER A 350 -14.77 23.48 -15.84
N ALA A 351 -15.28 24.48 -15.13
CA ALA A 351 -14.42 25.46 -14.49
C ALA A 351 -13.54 24.79 -13.43
N PRO A 352 -12.32 25.30 -13.16
CA PRO A 352 -11.45 24.74 -12.13
C PRO A 352 -12.02 25.00 -10.73
N ALA A 353 -11.90 23.99 -9.85
CA ALA A 353 -11.89 24.23 -8.42
C ALA A 353 -10.44 24.47 -8.01
N SER A 354 -10.18 25.54 -7.21
CA SER A 354 -8.83 25.95 -6.87
C SER A 354 -8.61 25.98 -5.36
N VAL A 355 -7.44 25.57 -4.92
CA VAL A 355 -6.97 25.73 -3.53
C VAL A 355 -5.51 26.20 -3.54
N THR A 356 -5.15 27.04 -2.57
CA THR A 356 -3.79 27.54 -2.45
C THR A 356 -3.12 26.96 -1.21
N VAL A 357 -1.89 26.51 -1.36
CA VAL A 357 -1.05 25.91 -0.31
C VAL A 357 0.21 26.75 -0.18
N ASP A 358 0.47 27.29 1.02
CA ASP A 358 1.65 28.11 1.31
C ASP A 358 2.73 27.26 1.99
N LEU A 359 3.85 27.05 1.32
CA LEU A 359 5.02 26.32 1.80
C LEU A 359 6.28 27.20 1.89
N ARG A 360 6.09 28.52 2.07
CA ARG A 360 7.17 29.50 2.24
C ARG A 360 7.65 29.57 3.69
N PHE A 361 8.29 28.54 4.23
CA PHE A 361 8.90 28.55 5.56
C PHE A 361 10.41 28.51 5.49
#